data_30ec53006ab59e01e24484cc06aaccd7
#
_entry.id   30ec53006ab59e01e24484cc06aaccd7
#
_cell.length_a   1.000
_cell.length_b   1.000
_cell.length_c   1.000
_cell.angle_alpha   90.00
_cell.angle_beta   90.00
_cell.angle_gamma   90.00
#
_symmetry.space_group_name_H-M   'P 1'
#
loop_
_entity.id
_entity.type
_entity.pdbx_description
1 polymer ?
#
loop_
_entity_poly.entity_id
_entity_poly.type
_entity_poly.pdbx_seq_one_letter_code
_entity_poly.pdbx_strand_id
1 'polypeptide(L)'
;MDNLEKLKHMLQYGRKGSKIILTTRMQHVVDKLDIGALASQGIIRPVRKSDQINLSILSDDDCWNVMRQTPFWQDEDLCGLEAIGRQIAKKCAGLPLLARSLGFLLSQHKSTEAWEDIRDKKIFLGMEENTLLQEPLEHLMLSYYYMPLKFKLCFTYCAVYAKGFTIASDNLIQQWRALGYIQSIVDGKHCVDYLLGMSFLQISKTSQVSRIISFPSVDSFCMMQCYRC
;
A
#
# COMPACT_ATOMS: atom_id res chain seq x y z
N MET A 1 0.22 -11.69 -27.81
CA MET A 1 1.32 -10.73 -27.89
C MET A 1 1.94 -10.60 -26.51
N ASP A 2 3.19 -10.92 -26.35
CA ASP A 2 3.89 -10.87 -25.08
C ASP A 2 3.93 -9.41 -24.57
N ASN A 3 3.71 -9.20 -23.27
CA ASN A 3 3.74 -7.85 -22.68
C ASN A 3 5.10 -7.16 -22.89
N LEU A 4 6.17 -7.95 -23.07
CA LEU A 4 7.50 -7.47 -23.36
C LEU A 4 7.60 -6.83 -24.76
N GLU A 5 6.93 -7.41 -25.76
CA GLU A 5 6.89 -6.84 -27.12
C GLU A 5 6.10 -5.53 -27.17
N LYS A 6 5.01 -5.43 -26.41
CA LYS A 6 4.29 -4.16 -26.26
C LYS A 6 5.16 -3.07 -25.63
N LEU A 7 5.93 -3.44 -24.59
CA LEU A 7 6.86 -2.52 -23.96
C LEU A 7 7.92 -2.05 -24.94
N LYS A 8 8.56 -2.96 -25.67
CA LYS A 8 9.55 -2.63 -26.70
C LYS A 8 9.00 -1.65 -27.72
N HIS A 9 7.78 -1.91 -28.24
CA HIS A 9 7.12 -1.03 -29.19
C HIS A 9 6.89 0.38 -28.63
N MET A 10 6.45 0.48 -27.36
CA MET A 10 6.27 1.79 -26.71
C MET A 10 7.58 2.56 -26.54
N LEU A 11 8.68 1.88 -26.28
CA LEU A 11 9.99 2.50 -26.04
C LEU A 11 10.60 3.11 -27.32
N GLN A 12 10.21 2.65 -28.51
CA GLN A 12 10.68 3.18 -29.79
C GLN A 12 10.23 4.63 -30.04
N TYR A 13 9.15 5.09 -29.38
CA TYR A 13 8.63 6.45 -29.54
C TYR A 13 9.22 7.47 -28.57
N GLY A 14 10.18 7.07 -27.74
CA GLY A 14 10.86 7.96 -26.79
C GLY A 14 11.71 9.03 -27.50
N ARG A 15 11.66 10.28 -27.03
CA ARG A 15 12.55 11.35 -27.52
C ARG A 15 13.93 11.17 -26.92
N LYS A 16 14.96 11.70 -27.64
CA LYS A 16 16.35 11.72 -27.16
C LYS A 16 16.40 12.36 -25.77
N GLY A 17 16.99 11.64 -24.79
CA GLY A 17 17.06 12.07 -23.39
C GLY A 17 15.94 11.56 -22.49
N SER A 18 14.94 10.85 -23.02
CA SER A 18 13.94 10.16 -22.19
C SER A 18 14.62 9.14 -21.28
N LYS A 19 14.12 9.03 -20.02
CA LYS A 19 14.60 8.05 -19.05
C LYS A 19 13.48 7.06 -18.73
N ILE A 20 13.87 5.79 -18.57
CA ILE A 20 12.96 4.71 -18.24
C ILE A 20 13.36 4.15 -16.88
N ILE A 21 12.40 4.07 -15.97
CA ILE A 21 12.57 3.40 -14.69
C ILE A 21 11.67 2.15 -14.72
N LEU A 22 12.29 0.99 -14.58
CA LEU A 22 11.57 -0.28 -14.49
C LEU A 22 11.66 -0.80 -13.07
N THR A 23 10.51 -1.13 -12.48
CA THR A 23 10.43 -1.77 -11.18
C THR A 23 9.96 -3.21 -11.34
N THR A 24 10.63 -4.14 -10.69
CA THR A 24 10.24 -5.57 -10.68
C THR A 24 10.62 -6.20 -9.34
N ARG A 25 9.86 -7.22 -8.95
CA ARG A 25 10.17 -8.08 -7.79
C ARG A 25 10.96 -9.34 -8.19
N MET A 26 11.12 -9.57 -9.49
CA MET A 26 11.71 -10.80 -10.02
C MET A 26 13.04 -10.50 -10.70
N GLN A 27 14.14 -10.97 -10.12
CA GLN A 27 15.49 -10.77 -10.66
C GLN A 27 15.61 -11.28 -12.11
N HIS A 28 15.02 -12.44 -12.42
CA HIS A 28 15.07 -13.00 -13.76
C HIS A 28 14.43 -12.12 -14.87
N VAL A 29 13.56 -11.17 -14.48
CA VAL A 29 13.01 -10.19 -15.45
C VAL A 29 14.10 -9.22 -15.89
N VAL A 30 14.98 -8.83 -14.97
CA VAL A 30 16.12 -7.95 -15.28
C VAL A 30 17.12 -8.69 -16.17
N ASP A 31 17.37 -9.97 -15.86
CA ASP A 31 18.30 -10.81 -16.63
C ASP A 31 17.76 -11.15 -18.02
N LYS A 32 16.43 -11.33 -18.15
CA LYS A 32 15.76 -11.60 -19.45
C LYS A 32 15.41 -10.34 -20.24
N LEU A 33 15.45 -9.17 -19.62
CA LEU A 33 15.47 -7.91 -20.35
C LEU A 33 16.81 -7.82 -21.08
N ASP A 34 17.07 -8.79 -21.98
CA ASP A 34 18.07 -8.63 -22.99
C ASP A 34 17.64 -7.50 -23.93
N ILE A 35 17.86 -6.30 -23.41
CA ILE A 35 17.71 -5.03 -24.11
C ILE A 35 18.76 -4.99 -25.25
N GLY A 36 19.58 -6.06 -25.38
CA GLY A 36 20.60 -6.17 -26.41
C GLY A 36 20.04 -5.94 -27.79
N ALA A 37 18.85 -6.46 -28.09
CA ALA A 37 18.20 -6.23 -29.37
C ALA A 37 17.78 -4.75 -29.59
N LEU A 38 17.35 -4.04 -28.56
CA LEU A 38 17.03 -2.61 -28.62
C LEU A 38 18.29 -1.74 -28.51
N ALA A 39 19.29 -2.21 -27.77
CA ALA A 39 20.59 -1.55 -27.67
C ALA A 39 21.39 -1.65 -28.99
N SER A 40 21.35 -2.80 -29.69
CA SER A 40 21.97 -2.96 -31.00
C SER A 40 21.32 -2.06 -32.06
N GLN A 41 20.05 -1.69 -31.90
CA GLN A 41 19.36 -0.73 -32.77
C GLN A 41 19.57 0.73 -32.31
N GLY A 42 20.37 0.98 -31.27
CA GLY A 42 20.66 2.33 -30.77
C GLY A 42 19.46 3.03 -30.11
N ILE A 43 18.38 2.29 -29.82
CA ILE A 43 17.13 2.84 -29.28
C ILE A 43 17.27 3.05 -27.78
N ILE A 44 17.91 2.13 -27.04
CA ILE A 44 18.09 2.20 -25.59
C ILE A 44 19.51 1.78 -25.23
N ARG A 45 20.07 2.44 -24.20
CA ARG A 45 21.32 2.00 -23.60
C ARG A 45 21.09 0.70 -22.81
N PRO A 46 21.97 -0.32 -22.94
CA PRO A 46 21.90 -1.53 -22.14
C PRO A 46 21.88 -1.21 -20.64
N VAL A 47 21.05 -1.92 -19.88
CA VAL A 47 21.03 -1.81 -18.43
C VAL A 47 22.30 -2.46 -17.86
N ARG A 48 23.14 -1.66 -17.21
CA ARG A 48 24.34 -2.16 -16.54
C ARG A 48 23.99 -2.58 -15.11
N LYS A 49 24.81 -3.43 -14.50
CA LYS A 49 24.66 -3.76 -13.07
C LYS A 49 24.70 -2.53 -12.17
N SER A 50 25.46 -1.50 -12.55
CA SER A 50 25.50 -0.20 -11.86
C SER A 50 24.20 0.61 -11.95
N ASP A 51 23.33 0.28 -12.89
CA ASP A 51 22.03 0.95 -13.09
C ASP A 51 20.92 0.24 -12.31
N GLN A 52 21.22 -0.92 -11.71
CA GLN A 52 20.29 -1.72 -10.91
C GLN A 52 20.32 -1.24 -9.44
N ILE A 53 19.17 -0.85 -8.93
CA ILE A 53 19.01 -0.43 -7.54
C ILE A 53 18.22 -1.52 -6.82
N ASN A 54 18.89 -2.24 -5.94
CA ASN A 54 18.23 -3.19 -5.05
C ASN A 54 17.69 -2.42 -3.83
N LEU A 55 16.36 -2.41 -3.67
CA LEU A 55 15.73 -1.80 -2.51
C LEU A 55 15.89 -2.73 -1.30
N SER A 56 16.52 -2.23 -0.25
CA SER A 56 16.56 -2.88 1.06
C SER A 56 15.28 -2.57 1.84
N ILE A 57 15.02 -3.36 2.87
CA ILE A 57 14.00 -3.03 3.88
C ILE A 57 14.42 -1.76 4.62
N LEU A 58 13.44 -1.01 5.15
CA LEU A 58 13.69 0.17 5.96
C LEU A 58 14.30 -0.21 7.33
N SER A 59 15.12 0.67 7.89
CA SER A 59 15.50 0.58 9.30
C SER A 59 14.30 0.90 10.22
N ASP A 60 14.38 0.53 11.49
CA ASP A 60 13.35 0.88 12.48
C ASP A 60 13.16 2.39 12.59
N ASP A 61 14.27 3.16 12.51
CA ASP A 61 14.24 4.63 12.52
C ASP A 61 13.57 5.19 11.26
N ASP A 62 13.83 4.60 10.08
CA ASP A 62 13.16 5.01 8.85
C ASP A 62 11.67 4.66 8.91
N CYS A 63 11.31 3.49 9.45
CA CYS A 63 9.91 3.14 9.69
C CYS A 63 9.23 4.18 10.59
N TRP A 64 9.87 4.56 11.70
CA TRP A 64 9.38 5.62 12.58
C TRP A 64 9.22 6.95 11.85
N ASN A 65 10.20 7.33 11.04
CA ASN A 65 10.13 8.55 10.23
C ASN A 65 8.96 8.51 9.23
N VAL A 66 8.73 7.37 8.56
CA VAL A 66 7.58 7.18 7.66
C VAL A 66 6.26 7.28 8.43
N MET A 67 6.17 6.69 9.63
CA MET A 67 4.97 6.78 10.48
C MET A 67 4.65 8.23 10.83
N ARG A 68 5.64 9.04 11.18
CA ARG A 68 5.45 10.45 11.53
C ARG A 68 5.11 11.36 10.33
N GLN A 69 5.44 10.94 9.11
CA GLN A 69 5.14 11.73 7.90
C GLN A 69 3.68 11.67 7.46
N THR A 70 2.83 10.91 8.15
CA THR A 70 1.39 10.93 7.85
C THR A 70 0.80 12.33 8.13
N PRO A 71 -0.03 12.89 7.23
CA PRO A 71 -0.49 14.29 7.31
C PRO A 71 -1.34 14.65 8.53
N PHE A 72 -1.64 13.68 9.38
CA PHE A 72 -2.52 13.82 10.54
C PHE A 72 -1.78 14.06 11.86
N TRP A 73 -0.44 14.11 11.82
CA TRP A 73 0.37 14.40 12.98
C TRP A 73 0.55 15.92 13.15
N GLN A 74 0.30 16.39 14.36
CA GLN A 74 0.76 17.70 14.83
C GLN A 74 1.91 17.45 15.81
N ASP A 75 2.96 18.26 15.76
CA ASP A 75 4.17 18.06 16.57
C ASP A 75 3.88 17.98 18.09
N GLU A 76 2.81 18.61 18.54
CA GLU A 76 2.36 18.60 19.93
C GLU A 76 1.78 17.25 20.39
N ASP A 77 1.28 16.43 19.47
CA ASP A 77 0.64 15.14 19.77
C ASP A 77 1.67 14.04 20.14
N LEU A 78 2.97 14.29 19.95
CA LEU A 78 4.02 13.27 20.13
C LEU A 78 4.71 13.33 21.52
N CYS A 79 4.37 14.31 22.37
CA CYS A 79 5.00 14.46 23.66
C CYS A 79 4.69 13.23 24.56
N GLY A 80 5.73 12.45 24.87
CA GLY A 80 5.62 11.24 25.66
C GLY A 80 5.27 9.95 24.88
N LEU A 81 4.81 10.03 23.64
CA LEU A 81 4.41 8.87 22.82
C LEU A 81 5.53 8.33 21.93
N GLU A 82 6.61 9.08 21.73
CA GLU A 82 7.71 8.69 20.83
C GLU A 82 8.34 7.34 21.22
N ALA A 83 8.56 7.08 22.50
CA ALA A 83 9.16 5.83 22.96
C ALA A 83 8.30 4.60 22.57
N ILE A 84 6.98 4.71 22.71
CA ILE A 84 6.03 3.67 22.33
C ILE A 84 5.97 3.56 20.82
N GLY A 85 5.91 4.68 20.10
CA GLY A 85 5.90 4.73 18.64
C GLY A 85 7.11 4.04 18.02
N ARG A 86 8.31 4.24 18.57
CA ARG A 86 9.53 3.55 18.13
C ARG A 86 9.47 2.04 18.38
N GLN A 87 8.82 1.59 19.45
CA GLN A 87 8.59 0.16 19.70
C GLN A 87 7.59 -0.43 18.68
N ILE A 88 6.56 0.34 18.31
CA ILE A 88 5.60 -0.06 17.28
C ILE A 88 6.27 -0.08 15.90
N ALA A 89 7.19 0.85 15.61
CA ALA A 89 7.93 0.91 14.35
C ALA A 89 8.73 -0.38 14.06
N LYS A 90 9.24 -1.05 15.10
CA LYS A 90 9.91 -2.36 14.96
C LYS A 90 8.99 -3.43 14.39
N LYS A 91 7.68 -3.37 14.68
CA LYS A 91 6.69 -4.29 14.12
C LYS A 91 6.49 -4.12 12.61
N CYS A 92 6.97 -3.03 12.03
CA CYS A 92 6.90 -2.82 10.59
C CYS A 92 7.82 -3.76 9.80
N ALA A 93 8.80 -4.42 10.46
CA ALA A 93 9.76 -5.32 9.83
C ALA A 93 10.40 -4.70 8.56
N GLY A 94 10.61 -3.38 8.57
CA GLY A 94 11.16 -2.63 7.45
C GLY A 94 10.22 -2.42 6.25
N LEU A 95 8.92 -2.73 6.37
CA LEU A 95 7.95 -2.60 5.29
C LEU A 95 7.30 -1.21 5.27
N PRO A 96 7.50 -0.40 4.20
CA PRO A 96 6.95 0.96 4.11
C PRO A 96 5.43 1.01 4.20
N LEU A 97 4.74 0.00 3.67
CA LEU A 97 3.28 -0.08 3.70
C LEU A 97 2.78 -0.20 5.15
N LEU A 98 3.42 -1.06 5.96
CA LEU A 98 3.09 -1.22 7.37
C LEU A 98 3.37 0.06 8.16
N ALA A 99 4.51 0.69 7.94
CA ALA A 99 4.84 1.94 8.59
C ALA A 99 3.79 3.02 8.32
N ARG A 100 3.33 3.14 7.07
CA ARG A 100 2.24 4.08 6.71
C ARG A 100 0.92 3.73 7.37
N SER A 101 0.50 2.46 7.30
CA SER A 101 -0.77 2.01 7.88
C SER A 101 -0.80 2.17 9.39
N LEU A 102 0.27 1.78 10.09
CA LEU A 102 0.37 1.94 11.53
C LEU A 102 0.50 3.42 11.92
N GLY A 103 1.26 4.22 11.18
CA GLY A 103 1.33 5.66 11.40
C GLY A 103 -0.04 6.33 11.30
N PHE A 104 -0.84 5.97 10.29
CA PHE A 104 -2.21 6.45 10.17
C PHE A 104 -3.09 5.94 11.33
N LEU A 105 -3.00 4.65 11.68
CA LEU A 105 -3.76 4.10 12.81
C LEU A 105 -3.47 4.86 14.09
N LEU A 106 -2.20 5.07 14.42
CA LEU A 106 -1.78 5.79 15.62
C LEU A 106 -2.28 7.23 15.63
N SER A 107 -2.29 7.91 14.48
CA SER A 107 -2.81 9.28 14.37
C SER A 107 -4.31 9.40 14.68
N GLN A 108 -5.06 8.30 14.58
CA GLN A 108 -6.48 8.25 14.95
C GLN A 108 -6.69 8.06 16.47
N HIS A 109 -5.64 7.67 17.20
CA HIS A 109 -5.68 7.37 18.63
C HIS A 109 -4.68 8.26 19.39
N LYS A 110 -5.18 9.20 20.18
CA LYS A 110 -4.36 10.21 20.86
C LYS A 110 -3.95 9.84 22.30
N SER A 111 -4.40 8.69 22.82
CA SER A 111 -4.10 8.30 24.19
C SER A 111 -2.94 7.30 24.28
N THR A 112 -2.17 7.39 25.35
CA THR A 112 -1.05 6.49 25.64
C THR A 112 -1.53 5.04 25.73
N GLU A 113 -2.66 4.82 26.39
CA GLU A 113 -3.24 3.48 26.59
C GLU A 113 -3.60 2.81 25.25
N ALA A 114 -4.14 3.58 24.28
CA ALA A 114 -4.44 3.06 22.95
C ALA A 114 -3.17 2.66 22.19
N TRP A 115 -2.09 3.42 22.34
CA TRP A 115 -0.80 3.08 21.71
C TRP A 115 -0.17 1.85 22.36
N GLU A 116 -0.30 1.71 23.68
CA GLU A 116 0.16 0.52 24.40
C GLU A 116 -0.63 -0.72 23.96
N ASP A 117 -1.95 -0.61 23.83
CA ASP A 117 -2.78 -1.72 23.33
C ASP A 117 -2.36 -2.13 21.90
N ILE A 118 -2.10 -1.16 21.00
CA ILE A 118 -1.58 -1.43 19.63
C ILE A 118 -0.19 -2.07 19.68
N ARG A 119 0.68 -1.58 20.58
CA ARG A 119 2.03 -2.16 20.78
C ARG A 119 1.95 -3.60 21.24
N ASP A 120 1.10 -3.91 22.21
CA ASP A 120 1.09 -5.21 22.90
C ASP A 120 0.21 -6.23 22.19
N LYS A 121 -0.68 -5.78 21.32
CA LYS A 121 -1.59 -6.65 20.57
C LYS A 121 -0.82 -7.62 19.67
N LYS A 122 -1.09 -8.90 19.86
CA LYS A 122 -0.68 -9.98 18.94
C LYS A 122 -1.92 -10.51 18.24
N ILE A 123 -1.85 -10.62 16.92
CA ILE A 123 -2.91 -11.21 16.11
C ILE A 123 -2.38 -12.52 15.56
N PHE A 124 -3.02 -13.61 15.94
CA PHE A 124 -2.69 -14.95 15.46
C PHE A 124 -3.52 -15.25 14.21
N LEU A 125 -2.88 -15.48 13.07
CA LEU A 125 -3.56 -15.86 11.82
C LEU A 125 -3.78 -17.37 11.68
N GLY A 126 -3.28 -18.17 12.61
CA GLY A 126 -3.38 -19.65 12.53
C GLY A 126 -2.64 -20.26 11.34
N MET A 127 -1.71 -19.55 10.74
CA MET A 127 -0.85 -20.05 9.66
C MET A 127 0.28 -20.88 10.23
N GLU A 128 0.82 -21.84 9.47
CA GLU A 128 1.98 -22.62 9.89
C GLU A 128 3.18 -21.72 10.16
N GLU A 129 3.88 -21.97 11.28
CA GLU A 129 4.94 -21.10 11.87
C GLU A 129 6.15 -20.81 10.97
N ASN A 130 6.20 -21.28 9.74
CA ASN A 130 7.37 -21.21 8.86
C ASN A 130 7.19 -20.34 7.60
N THR A 131 6.16 -19.52 7.52
CA THR A 131 5.98 -18.68 6.33
C THR A 131 6.67 -17.34 6.54
N LEU A 132 7.64 -16.98 5.70
CA LEU A 132 8.36 -15.69 5.69
C LEU A 132 7.43 -14.46 5.63
N LEU A 133 6.15 -14.66 5.33
CA LEU A 133 5.13 -13.63 5.22
C LEU A 133 4.21 -13.55 6.45
N GLN A 134 4.36 -14.43 7.43
CA GLN A 134 3.44 -14.52 8.58
C GLN A 134 3.48 -13.25 9.41
N GLU A 135 4.64 -12.84 9.92
CA GLU A 135 4.77 -11.62 10.74
C GLU A 135 4.29 -10.35 10.03
N PRO A 136 4.68 -10.08 8.77
CA PRO A 136 4.17 -8.94 8.03
C PRO A 136 2.65 -8.95 7.85
N LEU A 137 2.04 -10.11 7.63
CA LEU A 137 0.58 -10.25 7.50
C LEU A 137 -0.12 -10.02 8.84
N GLU A 138 0.39 -10.58 9.94
CA GLU A 138 -0.15 -10.37 11.28
C GLU A 138 -0.14 -8.88 11.65
N HIS A 139 0.91 -8.16 11.30
CA HIS A 139 0.99 -6.72 11.55
C HIS A 139 0.05 -5.90 10.64
N LEU A 140 -0.17 -6.31 9.40
CA LEU A 140 -1.21 -5.71 8.55
C LEU A 140 -2.61 -5.95 9.11
N MET A 141 -2.83 -7.11 9.73
CA MET A 141 -4.09 -7.44 10.40
C MET A 141 -4.38 -6.52 11.60
N LEU A 142 -3.37 -5.93 12.25
CA LEU A 142 -3.59 -4.89 13.25
C LEU A 142 -4.41 -3.73 12.69
N SER A 143 -4.05 -3.23 11.51
CA SER A 143 -4.76 -2.13 10.87
C SER A 143 -6.22 -2.48 10.57
N TYR A 144 -6.49 -3.72 10.18
CA TYR A 144 -7.85 -4.20 9.97
C TYR A 144 -8.59 -4.42 11.31
N TYR A 145 -7.91 -4.95 12.32
CA TYR A 145 -8.51 -5.20 13.64
C TYR A 145 -9.10 -3.92 14.25
N TYR A 146 -8.34 -2.83 14.24
CA TYR A 146 -8.77 -1.54 14.79
C TYR A 146 -9.69 -0.74 13.86
N MET A 147 -9.90 -1.21 12.63
CA MET A 147 -10.81 -0.53 11.69
C MET A 147 -12.25 -0.58 12.20
N PRO A 148 -13.01 0.54 12.18
CA PRO A 148 -14.43 0.56 12.50
C PRO A 148 -15.24 -0.42 11.62
N LEU A 149 -16.24 -1.09 12.21
CA LEU A 149 -17.00 -2.15 11.53
C LEU A 149 -17.57 -1.71 10.18
N LYS A 150 -18.13 -0.51 10.10
CA LYS A 150 -18.66 0.04 8.84
C LYS A 150 -17.60 0.13 7.75
N PHE A 151 -16.36 0.46 8.11
CA PHE A 151 -15.26 0.54 7.15
C PHE A 151 -14.74 -0.84 6.76
N LYS A 152 -14.81 -1.83 7.68
CA LYS A 152 -14.50 -3.24 7.36
C LYS A 152 -15.43 -3.76 6.26
N LEU A 153 -16.73 -3.48 6.33
CA LEU A 153 -17.68 -3.88 5.30
C LEU A 153 -17.35 -3.23 3.94
N CYS A 154 -17.10 -1.93 3.94
CA CYS A 154 -16.69 -1.20 2.73
C CYS A 154 -15.38 -1.74 2.14
N PHE A 155 -14.40 -2.01 3.00
CA PHE A 155 -13.11 -2.58 2.59
C PHE A 155 -13.28 -3.99 2.00
N THR A 156 -14.02 -4.87 2.69
CA THR A 156 -14.27 -6.24 2.21
C THR A 156 -14.98 -6.26 0.87
N TYR A 157 -15.91 -5.31 0.63
CA TYR A 157 -16.56 -5.16 -0.67
C TYR A 157 -15.56 -4.87 -1.79
N CYS A 158 -14.48 -4.16 -1.52
CA CYS A 158 -13.45 -3.88 -2.52
C CYS A 158 -12.81 -5.13 -3.13
N ALA A 159 -12.94 -6.31 -2.47
CA ALA A 159 -12.47 -7.58 -3.01
C ALA A 159 -13.23 -8.06 -4.27
N VAL A 160 -14.35 -7.43 -4.61
CA VAL A 160 -15.08 -7.70 -5.87
C VAL A 160 -14.28 -7.23 -7.08
N TYR A 161 -13.43 -6.22 -6.92
CA TYR A 161 -12.69 -5.64 -8.01
C TYR A 161 -11.36 -6.35 -8.25
N ALA A 162 -11.00 -6.47 -9.52
CA ALA A 162 -9.70 -7.02 -9.89
C ALA A 162 -8.55 -6.07 -9.48
N LYS A 163 -7.40 -6.65 -9.23
CA LYS A 163 -6.15 -5.93 -8.97
C LYS A 163 -5.89 -4.88 -10.06
N GLY A 164 -5.59 -3.65 -9.62
CA GLY A 164 -5.34 -2.52 -10.52
C GLY A 164 -6.59 -1.93 -11.17
N PHE A 165 -7.79 -2.43 -10.85
CA PHE A 165 -9.03 -1.81 -11.29
C PHE A 165 -9.13 -0.37 -10.76
N THR A 166 -9.69 0.53 -11.57
CA THR A 166 -9.89 1.92 -11.20
C THR A 166 -11.36 2.29 -11.23
N ILE A 167 -11.82 3.03 -10.23
CA ILE A 167 -13.21 3.47 -10.11
C ILE A 167 -13.27 4.91 -9.59
N ALA A 168 -14.26 5.67 -10.01
CA ALA A 168 -14.54 6.95 -9.38
C ALA A 168 -15.00 6.72 -7.92
N SER A 169 -14.46 7.49 -6.98
CA SER A 169 -14.80 7.38 -5.56
C SER A 169 -16.30 7.50 -5.31
N ASP A 170 -16.97 8.39 -6.05
CA ASP A 170 -18.40 8.61 -5.91
C ASP A 170 -19.21 7.37 -6.32
N ASN A 171 -18.79 6.66 -7.38
CA ASN A 171 -19.44 5.41 -7.81
C ASN A 171 -19.28 4.31 -6.75
N LEU A 172 -18.10 4.20 -6.13
CA LEU A 172 -17.87 3.24 -5.05
C LEU A 172 -18.73 3.57 -3.83
N ILE A 173 -18.85 4.85 -3.47
CA ILE A 173 -19.70 5.34 -2.37
C ILE A 173 -21.18 5.01 -2.65
N GLN A 174 -21.66 5.20 -3.88
CA GLN A 174 -23.04 4.84 -4.22
C GLN A 174 -23.32 3.34 -4.09
N GLN A 175 -22.35 2.49 -4.45
CA GLN A 175 -22.46 1.04 -4.30
C GLN A 175 -22.52 0.65 -2.82
N TRP A 176 -21.65 1.19 -1.97
CA TRP A 176 -21.68 0.96 -0.51
C TRP A 176 -23.00 1.40 0.11
N ARG A 177 -23.54 2.52 -0.40
CA ARG A 177 -24.84 3.04 0.07
C ARG A 177 -25.98 2.12 -0.37
N ALA A 178 -25.99 1.66 -1.61
CA ALA A 178 -26.99 0.73 -2.13
C ALA A 178 -27.01 -0.60 -1.35
N LEU A 179 -25.85 -1.03 -0.85
CA LEU A 179 -25.71 -2.23 -0.01
C LEU A 179 -26.02 -1.98 1.48
N GLY A 180 -26.30 -0.75 1.86
CA GLY A 180 -26.60 -0.40 3.27
C GLY A 180 -25.37 -0.36 4.19
N TYR A 181 -24.14 -0.39 3.66
CA TYR A 181 -22.91 -0.33 4.47
C TYR A 181 -22.67 1.07 5.05
N ILE A 182 -23.16 2.09 4.38
CA ILE A 182 -23.09 3.50 4.80
C ILE A 182 -24.46 4.16 4.63
N GLN A 183 -24.74 5.18 5.46
CA GLN A 183 -26.03 5.86 5.44
C GLN A 183 -25.99 7.12 4.57
N SER A 184 -24.87 7.80 4.52
CA SER A 184 -24.72 9.09 3.83
C SER A 184 -23.50 9.11 2.91
N ILE A 185 -23.51 10.07 1.95
CA ILE A 185 -22.35 10.33 1.08
C ILE A 185 -21.15 10.82 1.92
N VAL A 186 -21.41 11.55 3.01
CA VAL A 186 -20.36 12.03 3.92
C VAL A 186 -19.66 10.83 4.59
N ASP A 187 -20.42 9.86 5.09
CA ASP A 187 -19.84 8.63 5.63
C ASP A 187 -18.98 7.89 4.59
N GLY A 188 -19.45 7.86 3.34
CA GLY A 188 -18.70 7.25 2.25
C GLY A 188 -17.37 7.95 1.96
N LYS A 189 -17.36 9.29 1.97
CA LYS A 189 -16.14 10.08 1.81
C LYS A 189 -15.16 9.79 2.95
N HIS A 190 -15.63 9.78 4.19
CA HIS A 190 -14.81 9.42 5.35
C HIS A 190 -14.24 8.00 5.24
N CYS A 191 -15.04 7.04 4.73
CA CYS A 191 -14.56 5.69 4.50
C CYS A 191 -13.46 5.65 3.44
N VAL A 192 -13.63 6.34 2.31
CA VAL A 192 -12.60 6.46 1.27
C VAL A 192 -11.33 7.08 1.84
N ASP A 193 -11.43 8.18 2.59
CA ASP A 193 -10.28 8.86 3.19
C ASP A 193 -9.55 7.96 4.20
N TYR A 194 -10.31 7.22 5.00
CA TYR A 194 -9.76 6.25 5.94
C TYR A 194 -8.98 5.13 5.21
N LEU A 195 -9.58 4.53 4.19
CA LEU A 195 -8.93 3.47 3.41
C LEU A 195 -7.71 3.96 2.61
N LEU A 196 -7.72 5.21 2.16
CA LEU A 196 -6.55 5.88 1.57
C LEU A 196 -5.45 6.10 2.60
N GLY A 197 -5.80 6.56 3.80
CA GLY A 197 -4.87 6.73 4.92
C GLY A 197 -4.19 5.43 5.31
N MET A 198 -4.96 4.35 5.39
CA MET A 198 -4.46 2.99 5.62
C MET A 198 -3.68 2.40 4.43
N SER A 199 -3.59 3.10 3.31
CA SER A 199 -2.99 2.62 2.06
C SER A 199 -3.67 1.37 1.45
N PHE A 200 -4.91 1.09 1.84
CA PHE A 200 -5.74 0.05 1.23
C PHE A 200 -6.36 0.47 -0.10
N LEU A 201 -6.44 1.77 -0.34
CA LEU A 201 -6.76 2.37 -1.62
C LEU A 201 -5.66 3.34 -2.03
N GLN A 202 -5.56 3.62 -3.33
CA GLN A 202 -4.62 4.61 -3.87
C GLN A 202 -5.34 5.56 -4.81
N ILE A 203 -4.90 6.81 -4.86
CA ILE A 203 -5.39 7.79 -5.84
C ILE A 203 -4.65 7.55 -7.15
N SER A 204 -5.39 7.17 -8.19
CA SER A 204 -4.84 7.02 -9.55
C SER A 204 -4.83 8.35 -10.29
N LYS A 205 -5.94 9.10 -10.21
CA LYS A 205 -6.09 10.43 -10.80
C LYS A 205 -7.03 11.28 -9.96
N THR A 206 -6.83 12.58 -9.97
CA THR A 206 -7.76 13.55 -9.41
C THR A 206 -8.38 14.34 -10.56
N SER A 207 -9.71 14.41 -10.60
CA SER A 207 -10.45 15.30 -11.49
C SER A 207 -11.15 16.40 -10.67
N GLN A 208 -11.69 17.42 -11.34
CA GLN A 208 -12.44 18.46 -10.65
C GLN A 208 -13.73 17.95 -9.97
N VAL A 209 -14.24 16.81 -10.41
CA VAL A 209 -15.53 16.26 -9.97
C VAL A 209 -15.36 15.13 -8.94
N SER A 210 -14.43 14.20 -9.18
CA SER A 210 -14.20 13.08 -8.26
C SER A 210 -12.77 12.55 -8.32
N ARG A 211 -12.34 11.86 -7.24
CA ARG A 211 -11.06 11.13 -7.21
C ARG A 211 -11.24 9.79 -7.88
N ILE A 212 -10.35 9.44 -8.80
CA ILE A 212 -10.27 8.08 -9.32
C ILE A 212 -9.33 7.30 -8.40
N ILE A 213 -9.86 6.30 -7.76
CA ILE A 213 -9.15 5.40 -6.86
C ILE A 213 -8.82 4.10 -7.57
N SER A 214 -7.70 3.51 -7.19
CA SER A 214 -7.26 2.19 -7.63
C SER A 214 -7.05 1.26 -6.44
N PHE A 215 -7.23 -0.02 -6.71
CA PHE A 215 -6.98 -1.08 -5.76
C PHE A 215 -5.51 -1.50 -5.91
N PRO A 216 -4.68 -1.32 -4.87
CA PRO A 216 -3.26 -1.62 -4.97
C PRO A 216 -3.00 -3.09 -5.28
N SER A 217 -1.87 -3.30 -5.93
CA SER A 217 -1.46 -4.63 -6.40
C SER A 217 -0.87 -5.51 -5.30
N VAL A 218 -0.93 -5.08 -4.06
CA VAL A 218 -0.25 -5.77 -2.95
C VAL A 218 -1.16 -6.86 -2.37
N ASP A 219 -0.53 -7.82 -1.74
CA ASP A 219 -1.05 -8.93 -0.97
C ASP A 219 -2.10 -8.56 0.13
N SER A 220 -2.46 -7.27 0.25
CA SER A 220 -3.67 -6.79 0.94
C SER A 220 -4.95 -7.52 0.47
N PHE A 221 -4.94 -8.02 -0.78
CA PHE A 221 -6.00 -8.87 -1.31
C PHE A 221 -5.94 -10.31 -0.78
N CYS A 222 -4.78 -10.80 -0.38
CA CYS A 222 -4.66 -12.08 0.34
C CYS A 222 -5.41 -12.03 1.67
N MET A 223 -5.37 -10.88 2.36
CA MET A 223 -6.17 -10.68 3.57
C MET A 223 -7.67 -10.76 3.30
N MET A 224 -8.16 -10.21 2.18
CA MET A 224 -9.58 -10.29 1.83
C MET A 224 -10.01 -11.71 1.45
N GLN A 225 -9.13 -12.52 0.86
CA GLN A 225 -9.42 -13.92 0.53
C GLN A 225 -9.45 -14.83 1.76
N CYS A 226 -8.63 -14.57 2.78
CA CYS A 226 -8.66 -15.31 4.04
C CYS A 226 -9.97 -15.12 4.84
N TYR A 227 -10.75 -14.06 4.56
CA TYR A 227 -12.05 -13.82 5.21
C TYR A 227 -13.27 -14.35 4.42
N ARG A 228 -13.05 -15.04 3.29
CA ARG A 228 -14.12 -15.70 2.53
C ARG A 228 -14.36 -17.17 2.94
N CYS A 229 -13.57 -17.68 3.88
CA CYS A 229 -13.77 -19.05 4.44
C CYS A 229 -14.48 -18.99 5.77
#